data_d98554b3097f2c77f50497c03fb15755
#
_entry.id   d98554b3097f2c77f50497c03fb15755
#
_cell.length_a   1.000
_cell.length_b   1.000
_cell.length_c   1.000
_cell.angle_alpha   90.00
_cell.angle_beta   90.00
_cell.angle_gamma   90.00
#
_symmetry.space_group_name_H-M   'P 1'
#
loop_
_entity.id
_entity.type
_entity.pdbx_description
1 polymer ?
#
loop_
_entity_poly.entity_id
_entity_poly.type
_entity_poly.pdbx_seq_one_letter_code
_entity_poly.pdbx_strand_id
1 'polypeptide(L)'
;FTTIEALREFDPAFINVTFHRESIKETLTPDGHIEWHRMRRRPGTVGISAAIRDRFGIEVVPHLICGGLSRYDIEDALIDMDFLGLHNVLALRGDCGPNERHFMPHPQGHSHAIDLVRQIAAMNRGEFVDGEVEECHHSKFSIGVAGYPEKHVDALDAESDLRHLKAKVDAGADYVMTQICYDADRILAFISRCREAGIDVPVIPGVKPLSTLRQLTLLPETFAIELPEALRS
;
A
#
# COMPACT_ATOMS: atom_id res chain seq x y z
N PHE A 1 -9.87 -16.14 -9.19
CA PHE A 1 -10.96 -16.03 -8.17
C PHE A 1 -11.15 -17.29 -7.32
N THR A 2 -10.67 -18.46 -7.74
CA THR A 2 -10.80 -19.72 -6.99
C THR A 2 -10.25 -19.62 -5.55
N THR A 3 -9.13 -18.91 -5.36
CA THR A 3 -8.56 -18.67 -4.02
C THR A 3 -9.51 -17.85 -3.13
N ILE A 4 -10.16 -16.82 -3.70
CA ILE A 4 -11.09 -15.96 -2.95
C ILE A 4 -12.36 -16.75 -2.58
N GLU A 5 -12.82 -17.62 -3.47
CA GLU A 5 -13.93 -18.53 -3.19
C GLU A 5 -13.64 -19.40 -1.95
N ALA A 6 -12.44 -19.97 -1.88
CA ALA A 6 -12.03 -20.76 -0.71
C ALA A 6 -11.89 -19.91 0.57
N LEU A 7 -11.46 -18.64 0.46
CA LEU A 7 -11.32 -17.75 1.61
C LEU A 7 -12.66 -17.33 2.21
N ARG A 8 -13.78 -17.41 1.48
CA ARG A 8 -15.12 -17.07 2.01
C ARG A 8 -15.52 -17.93 3.22
N GLU A 9 -15.01 -19.15 3.32
CA GLU A 9 -15.26 -20.03 4.47
C GLU A 9 -14.79 -19.42 5.80
N PHE A 10 -13.82 -18.49 5.75
CA PHE A 10 -13.26 -17.81 6.92
C PHE A 10 -13.93 -16.48 7.24
N ASP A 11 -14.95 -16.08 6.47
CA ASP A 11 -15.66 -14.80 6.63
C ASP A 11 -14.71 -13.60 6.82
N PRO A 12 -13.80 -13.35 5.87
CA PRO A 12 -12.81 -12.28 6.03
C PRO A 12 -13.48 -10.92 6.07
N ALA A 13 -13.10 -10.09 7.04
CA ALA A 13 -13.61 -8.73 7.15
C ALA A 13 -13.25 -7.88 5.92
N PHE A 14 -12.10 -8.13 5.30
CA PHE A 14 -11.66 -7.49 4.06
C PHE A 14 -10.55 -8.29 3.37
N ILE A 15 -10.28 -7.96 2.11
CA ILE A 15 -9.17 -8.52 1.33
C ILE A 15 -8.29 -7.39 0.80
N ASN A 16 -6.98 -7.47 1.06
CA ASN A 16 -6.00 -6.57 0.46
C ASN A 16 -5.71 -6.97 -0.99
N VAL A 17 -5.68 -5.98 -1.88
CA VAL A 17 -5.31 -6.16 -3.29
C VAL A 17 -4.03 -5.37 -3.57
N THR A 18 -2.92 -6.09 -3.69
CA THR A 18 -1.60 -5.48 -3.90
C THR A 18 -1.52 -4.76 -5.24
N PHE A 19 -0.81 -3.64 -5.25
CA PHE A 19 -0.50 -2.91 -6.48
C PHE A 19 0.68 -3.57 -7.20
N HIS A 20 0.55 -3.70 -8.51
CA HIS A 20 1.66 -4.16 -9.36
C HIS A 20 1.97 -3.09 -10.39
N ARG A 21 3.21 -2.61 -10.38
CA ARG A 21 3.69 -1.67 -11.39
C ARG A 21 3.54 -2.25 -12.80
N GLU A 22 3.26 -1.41 -13.76
CA GLU A 22 3.31 -1.74 -15.18
C GLU A 22 4.76 -1.99 -15.59
N SER A 23 4.96 -2.89 -16.53
CA SER A 23 6.27 -3.07 -17.16
C SER A 23 6.40 -2.12 -18.34
N ILE A 24 7.60 -1.54 -18.51
CA ILE A 24 7.92 -0.71 -19.66
C ILE A 24 8.68 -1.58 -20.65
N LYS A 25 8.23 -1.58 -21.90
CA LYS A 25 8.96 -2.18 -23.03
C LYS A 25 9.50 -1.06 -23.91
N GLU A 26 10.80 -1.10 -24.15
CA GLU A 26 11.45 -0.27 -25.13
C GLU A 26 11.40 -0.97 -26.48
N THR A 27 11.03 -0.26 -27.52
CA THR A 27 11.05 -0.74 -28.90
C THR A 27 11.81 0.26 -29.76
N LEU A 28 12.85 -0.19 -30.44
CA LEU A 28 13.56 0.63 -31.42
C LEU A 28 12.72 0.67 -32.69
N THR A 29 12.35 1.86 -33.11
CA THR A 29 11.63 2.07 -34.37
C THR A 29 12.57 2.02 -35.60
N PRO A 30 12.08 1.77 -36.81
CA PRO A 30 12.91 1.71 -38.02
C PRO A 30 13.69 2.98 -38.33
N ASP A 31 13.21 4.14 -37.84
CA ASP A 31 13.82 5.46 -37.96
C ASP A 31 14.81 5.79 -36.83
N GLY A 32 15.07 4.82 -35.92
CA GLY A 32 16.09 4.93 -34.88
C GLY A 32 15.63 5.60 -33.59
N HIS A 33 14.33 5.86 -33.41
CA HIS A 33 13.79 6.37 -32.16
C HIS A 33 13.45 5.22 -31.20
N ILE A 34 13.48 5.51 -29.89
CA ILE A 34 13.04 4.58 -28.84
C ILE A 34 11.61 4.92 -28.46
N GLU A 35 10.69 3.99 -28.70
CA GLU A 35 9.33 4.07 -28.21
C GLU A 35 9.18 3.29 -26.90
N TRP A 36 8.48 3.90 -25.95
CA TRP A 36 8.22 3.34 -24.64
C TRP A 36 6.76 2.90 -24.56
N HIS A 37 6.54 1.59 -24.37
CA HIS A 37 5.20 1.03 -24.25
C HIS A 37 4.96 0.59 -22.80
N ARG A 38 3.95 1.15 -22.15
CA ARG A 38 3.44 0.61 -20.87
C ARG A 38 2.65 -0.66 -21.14
N MET A 39 3.01 -1.74 -20.47
CA MET A 39 2.35 -3.04 -20.66
C MET A 39 1.74 -3.52 -19.35
N ARG A 40 0.46 -3.84 -19.39
CA ARG A 40 -0.23 -4.62 -18.38
C ARG A 40 -0.39 -6.06 -18.85
N ARG A 41 0.04 -7.02 -18.06
CA ARG A 41 -0.20 -8.44 -18.30
C ARG A 41 -1.28 -9.03 -17.40
N ARG A 42 -1.92 -8.19 -16.56
CA ARG A 42 -2.99 -8.54 -15.64
C ARG A 42 -3.89 -7.32 -15.41
N PRO A 43 -5.13 -7.53 -14.93
CA PRO A 43 -5.99 -6.41 -14.57
C PRO A 43 -5.34 -5.53 -13.50
N GLY A 44 -5.63 -4.23 -13.52
CA GLY A 44 -5.17 -3.29 -12.50
C GLY A 44 -5.84 -3.53 -11.14
N THR A 45 -5.23 -2.98 -10.10
CA THR A 45 -5.69 -3.12 -8.70
C THR A 45 -7.15 -2.69 -8.53
N VAL A 46 -7.56 -1.56 -9.12
CA VAL A 46 -8.94 -1.06 -9.07
C VAL A 46 -9.91 -2.08 -9.69
N GLY A 47 -9.63 -2.58 -10.89
CA GLY A 47 -10.49 -3.55 -11.58
C GLY A 47 -10.60 -4.89 -10.83
N ILE A 48 -9.51 -5.38 -10.24
CA ILE A 48 -9.54 -6.60 -9.41
C ILE A 48 -10.38 -6.36 -8.15
N SER A 49 -10.18 -5.23 -7.47
CA SER A 49 -10.90 -4.86 -6.25
C SER A 49 -12.41 -4.76 -6.51
N ALA A 50 -12.81 -4.06 -7.57
CA ALA A 50 -14.21 -3.97 -7.96
C ALA A 50 -14.82 -5.35 -8.25
N ALA A 51 -14.10 -6.21 -8.99
CA ALA A 51 -14.57 -7.55 -9.31
C ALA A 51 -14.69 -8.46 -8.08
N ILE A 52 -13.82 -8.31 -7.07
CA ILE A 52 -13.91 -9.06 -5.80
C ILE A 52 -15.15 -8.59 -5.03
N ARG A 53 -15.31 -7.29 -4.85
CA ARG A 53 -16.43 -6.72 -4.12
C ARG A 53 -17.77 -7.07 -4.75
N ASP A 54 -17.90 -6.91 -6.06
CA ASP A 54 -19.14 -7.20 -6.81
C ASP A 54 -19.51 -8.69 -6.74
N ARG A 55 -18.53 -9.59 -6.95
CA ARG A 55 -18.81 -11.03 -7.04
C ARG A 55 -18.96 -11.72 -5.69
N PHE A 56 -18.26 -11.25 -4.68
CA PHE A 56 -18.16 -11.97 -3.40
C PHE A 56 -18.76 -11.21 -2.22
N GLY A 57 -19.08 -9.92 -2.38
CA GLY A 57 -19.61 -9.08 -1.31
C GLY A 57 -18.61 -8.84 -0.17
N ILE A 58 -17.30 -9.04 -0.43
CA ILE A 58 -16.25 -8.88 0.57
C ILE A 58 -15.65 -7.47 0.41
N GLU A 59 -15.47 -6.76 1.52
CA GLU A 59 -14.76 -5.49 1.50
C GLU A 59 -13.33 -5.67 1.00
N VAL A 60 -12.83 -4.69 0.27
CA VAL A 60 -11.48 -4.71 -0.31
C VAL A 60 -10.70 -3.49 0.08
N VAL A 61 -9.40 -3.68 0.24
CA VAL A 61 -8.42 -2.62 0.47
C VAL A 61 -7.41 -2.64 -0.68
N PRO A 62 -7.68 -1.91 -1.77
CA PRO A 62 -6.71 -1.74 -2.83
C PRO A 62 -5.48 -0.99 -2.31
N HIS A 63 -4.30 -1.49 -2.66
CA HIS A 63 -3.06 -0.76 -2.43
C HIS A 63 -2.91 0.32 -3.49
N LEU A 64 -2.49 1.51 -3.08
CA LEU A 64 -2.10 2.60 -3.96
C LEU A 64 -0.67 3.03 -3.62
N ILE A 65 0.18 3.20 -4.63
CA ILE A 65 1.61 3.47 -4.43
C ILE A 65 2.05 4.76 -5.10
N CYS A 66 3.08 5.39 -4.56
CA CYS A 66 3.72 6.55 -5.19
C CYS A 66 4.53 6.15 -6.43
N GLY A 67 5.08 4.93 -6.42
CA GLY A 67 6.04 4.50 -7.43
C GLY A 67 5.49 4.41 -8.84
N GLY A 68 6.07 5.18 -9.77
CA GLY A 68 5.72 5.16 -11.20
C GLY A 68 4.45 5.91 -11.58
N LEU A 69 3.77 6.56 -10.61
CA LEU A 69 2.53 7.31 -10.82
C LEU A 69 2.76 8.81 -10.59
N SER A 70 2.17 9.64 -11.45
CA SER A 70 2.01 11.06 -11.21
C SER A 70 0.87 11.31 -10.20
N ARG A 71 0.76 12.53 -9.69
CA ARG A 71 -0.38 12.94 -8.86
C ARG A 71 -1.71 12.84 -9.59
N TYR A 72 -1.71 13.05 -10.91
CA TYR A 72 -2.88 12.91 -11.76
C TYR A 72 -3.28 11.45 -11.95
N ASP A 73 -2.32 10.55 -12.22
CA ASP A 73 -2.61 9.09 -12.30
C ASP A 73 -3.20 8.56 -10.98
N ILE A 74 -2.76 9.11 -9.84
CA ILE A 74 -3.28 8.78 -8.51
C ILE A 74 -4.70 9.32 -8.36
N GLU A 75 -4.95 10.56 -8.76
CA GLU A 75 -6.27 11.20 -8.71
C GLU A 75 -7.28 10.44 -9.56
N ASP A 76 -6.92 10.10 -10.81
CA ASP A 76 -7.76 9.29 -11.70
C ASP A 76 -8.14 7.94 -11.07
N ALA A 77 -7.14 7.27 -10.47
CA ALA A 77 -7.39 5.99 -9.80
C ALA A 77 -8.31 6.14 -8.58
N LEU A 78 -8.20 7.23 -7.82
CA LEU A 78 -9.07 7.53 -6.68
C LEU A 78 -10.49 7.88 -7.12
N ILE A 79 -10.66 8.62 -8.22
CA ILE A 79 -11.98 8.89 -8.82
C ILE A 79 -12.65 7.59 -9.23
N ASP A 80 -11.94 6.71 -9.94
CA ASP A 80 -12.45 5.39 -10.34
C ASP A 80 -12.83 4.54 -9.11
N MET A 81 -12.00 4.55 -8.08
CA MET A 81 -12.25 3.82 -6.83
C MET A 81 -13.51 4.33 -6.13
N ASP A 82 -13.65 5.65 -5.97
CA ASP A 82 -14.81 6.25 -5.31
C ASP A 82 -16.10 5.96 -6.10
N PHE A 83 -16.06 6.11 -7.44
CA PHE A 83 -17.18 5.78 -8.32
C PHE A 83 -17.62 4.31 -8.18
N LEU A 84 -16.66 3.38 -8.04
CA LEU A 84 -16.90 1.97 -7.85
C LEU A 84 -17.27 1.61 -6.39
N GLY A 85 -17.32 2.59 -5.49
CA GLY A 85 -17.60 2.40 -4.07
C GLY A 85 -16.47 1.72 -3.29
N LEU A 86 -15.23 1.75 -3.77
CA LEU A 86 -14.05 1.21 -3.10
C LEU A 86 -13.46 2.25 -2.15
N HIS A 87 -14.05 2.39 -0.97
CA HIS A 87 -13.72 3.48 -0.04
C HIS A 87 -12.59 3.18 0.94
N ASN A 88 -11.97 2.00 0.89
CA ASN A 88 -10.77 1.68 1.66
C ASN A 88 -9.55 1.75 0.76
N VAL A 89 -8.44 2.26 1.26
CA VAL A 89 -7.17 2.31 0.50
C VAL A 89 -5.97 2.15 1.41
N LEU A 90 -4.97 1.37 1.01
CA LEU A 90 -3.69 1.31 1.69
C LEU A 90 -2.66 2.15 0.92
N ALA A 91 -2.31 3.31 1.50
CA ALA A 91 -1.39 4.27 0.91
C ALA A 91 0.07 3.90 1.23
N LEU A 92 0.84 3.57 0.20
CA LEU A 92 2.21 3.08 0.31
C LEU A 92 3.16 3.92 -0.57
N ARG A 93 4.44 3.96 -0.20
CA ARG A 93 5.46 4.49 -1.12
C ARG A 93 5.64 3.55 -2.32
N GLY A 94 5.59 2.27 -2.07
CA GLY A 94 5.97 1.22 -2.99
C GLY A 94 7.47 0.94 -2.96
N ASP A 95 7.85 -0.21 -3.53
CA ASP A 95 9.24 -0.67 -3.60
C ASP A 95 9.98 -0.05 -4.79
N CYS A 96 11.31 -0.17 -4.78
CA CYS A 96 12.14 0.17 -5.94
C CYS A 96 11.72 -0.62 -7.17
N GLY A 97 11.85 -0.03 -8.34
CA GLY A 97 11.67 -0.73 -9.61
C GLY A 97 12.75 -1.81 -9.81
N PRO A 98 12.52 -2.78 -10.73
CA PRO A 98 13.41 -3.93 -10.93
C PRO A 98 14.87 -3.57 -11.23
N ASN A 99 15.11 -2.37 -11.78
CA ASN A 99 16.44 -1.87 -12.16
C ASN A 99 16.87 -0.65 -11.34
N GLU A 100 16.12 -0.31 -10.28
CA GLU A 100 16.39 0.85 -9.43
C GLU A 100 17.14 0.42 -8.18
N ARG A 101 18.23 1.11 -7.84
CA ARG A 101 18.97 0.92 -6.58
C ARG A 101 18.29 1.62 -5.40
N HIS A 102 17.57 2.69 -5.68
CA HIS A 102 16.82 3.50 -4.72
C HIS A 102 15.45 3.81 -5.32
N PHE A 103 14.49 4.09 -4.45
CA PHE A 103 13.17 4.51 -4.90
C PHE A 103 13.27 5.80 -5.71
N MET A 104 12.76 5.77 -6.94
CA MET A 104 12.69 6.92 -7.85
C MET A 104 11.22 7.31 -8.05
N PRO A 105 10.77 8.46 -7.52
CA PRO A 105 9.42 8.94 -7.76
C PRO A 105 9.24 9.37 -9.22
N HIS A 106 8.00 9.33 -9.70
CA HIS A 106 7.67 10.01 -10.95
C HIS A 106 7.96 11.52 -10.80
N PRO A 107 8.45 12.26 -11.83
CA PRO A 107 8.77 13.69 -11.73
C PRO A 107 7.62 14.56 -11.19
N GLN A 108 6.37 14.19 -11.50
CA GLN A 108 5.15 14.83 -11.01
C GLN A 108 4.43 13.99 -9.95
N GLY A 109 5.09 13.00 -9.35
CA GLY A 109 4.53 12.09 -8.36
C GLY A 109 4.97 12.42 -6.94
N HIS A 110 4.67 11.52 -6.04
CA HIS A 110 5.02 11.62 -4.62
C HIS A 110 6.29 10.85 -4.29
N SER A 111 7.13 11.43 -3.44
CA SER A 111 8.36 10.79 -2.94
C SER A 111 8.11 9.91 -1.71
N HIS A 112 7.09 10.20 -0.93
CA HIS A 112 6.79 9.53 0.33
C HIS A 112 5.31 9.21 0.47
N ALA A 113 5.00 8.13 1.19
CA ALA A 113 3.62 7.73 1.46
C ALA A 113 2.79 8.81 2.18
N ILE A 114 3.42 9.65 2.99
CA ILE A 114 2.73 10.77 3.65
C ILE A 114 2.13 11.76 2.65
N ASP A 115 2.79 12.01 1.53
CA ASP A 115 2.29 12.94 0.50
C ASP A 115 1.10 12.33 -0.23
N LEU A 116 1.10 11.02 -0.43
CA LEU A 116 -0.05 10.27 -0.94
C LEU A 116 -1.23 10.33 0.05
N VAL A 117 -0.98 10.13 1.35
CA VAL A 117 -2.02 10.30 2.40
C VAL A 117 -2.65 11.68 2.34
N ARG A 118 -1.82 12.75 2.22
CA ARG A 118 -2.31 14.13 2.10
C ARG A 118 -3.18 14.34 0.88
N GLN A 119 -2.81 13.77 -0.27
CA GLN A 119 -3.62 13.88 -1.49
C GLN A 119 -4.97 13.18 -1.33
N ILE A 120 -5.02 11.96 -0.76
CA ILE A 120 -6.27 11.25 -0.51
C ILE A 120 -7.14 12.02 0.49
N ALA A 121 -6.54 12.51 1.58
CA ALA A 121 -7.25 13.31 2.57
C ALA A 121 -7.77 14.64 2.00
N ALA A 122 -7.07 15.26 1.04
CA ALA A 122 -7.52 16.43 0.30
C ALA A 122 -8.75 16.12 -0.55
N MET A 123 -8.75 15.01 -1.28
CA MET A 123 -9.92 14.55 -2.06
C MET A 123 -11.14 14.24 -1.18
N ASN A 124 -10.92 13.73 0.04
CA ASN A 124 -12.01 13.59 1.02
C ASN A 124 -12.64 14.95 1.42
N ARG A 125 -11.93 16.06 1.22
CA ARG A 125 -12.44 17.42 1.41
C ARG A 125 -12.92 18.09 0.13
N GLY A 126 -12.86 17.40 -1.02
CA GLY A 126 -13.21 17.95 -2.33
C GLY A 126 -12.10 18.76 -2.99
N GLU A 127 -10.85 18.66 -2.51
CA GLU A 127 -9.69 19.33 -3.07
C GLU A 127 -8.97 18.40 -4.06
N PHE A 128 -8.82 18.83 -5.31
CA PHE A 128 -8.16 18.09 -6.39
C PHE A 128 -6.77 18.68 -6.70
N VAL A 129 -5.99 17.97 -7.53
CA VAL A 129 -4.60 18.37 -7.86
C VAL A 129 -4.55 19.78 -8.48
N ASP A 130 -5.50 20.13 -9.34
CA ASP A 130 -5.58 21.44 -10.00
C ASP A 130 -6.53 22.42 -9.30
N GLY A 131 -6.88 22.16 -8.05
CA GLY A 131 -7.72 23.03 -7.23
C GLY A 131 -9.12 22.50 -6.98
N GLU A 132 -10.00 23.40 -6.51
CA GLU A 132 -11.40 23.06 -6.26
C GLU A 132 -12.18 22.96 -7.58
N VAL A 133 -13.03 21.94 -7.68
CA VAL A 133 -13.96 21.77 -8.78
C VAL A 133 -15.35 22.25 -8.32
N GLU A 134 -16.02 23.10 -9.14
CA GLU A 134 -17.40 23.49 -8.87
C GLU A 134 -18.30 22.24 -8.80
N GLU A 135 -19.11 22.13 -7.75
CA GLU A 135 -19.96 20.98 -7.46
C GLU A 135 -19.20 19.67 -7.19
N CYS A 136 -18.01 19.76 -6.58
CA CYS A 136 -17.19 18.58 -6.32
C CYS A 136 -17.86 17.59 -5.35
N HIS A 137 -17.75 16.32 -5.70
CA HIS A 137 -18.11 15.24 -4.81
C HIS A 137 -16.96 15.01 -3.80
N HIS A 138 -17.29 15.02 -2.50
CA HIS A 138 -16.35 14.65 -1.46
C HIS A 138 -16.21 13.14 -1.39
N SER A 139 -15.03 12.61 -1.64
CA SER A 139 -14.77 11.18 -1.45
C SER A 139 -14.79 10.81 0.04
N LYS A 140 -14.86 9.51 0.36
CA LYS A 140 -14.97 9.00 1.72
C LYS A 140 -13.95 7.88 2.00
N PHE A 141 -12.71 8.07 1.57
CA PHE A 141 -11.68 7.08 1.77
C PHE A 141 -11.31 6.92 3.23
N SER A 142 -11.32 5.68 3.71
CA SER A 142 -10.61 5.25 4.90
C SER A 142 -9.17 4.90 4.50
N ILE A 143 -8.21 5.60 5.08
CA ILE A 143 -6.81 5.61 4.64
C ILE A 143 -5.95 4.75 5.56
N GLY A 144 -5.48 3.60 5.06
CA GLY A 144 -4.48 2.78 5.74
C GLY A 144 -3.06 3.18 5.38
N VAL A 145 -2.15 2.97 6.32
CA VAL A 145 -0.71 3.16 6.10
C VAL A 145 0.10 2.00 6.68
N ALA A 146 1.30 1.78 6.13
CA ALA A 146 2.19 0.75 6.66
C ALA A 146 2.87 1.21 7.95
N GLY A 147 2.97 0.27 8.93
CA GLY A 147 3.77 0.34 10.13
C GLY A 147 4.79 -0.81 10.19
N TYR A 148 5.87 -0.65 10.93
CA TYR A 148 6.97 -1.63 10.96
C TYR A 148 7.35 -1.97 12.40
N PRO A 149 6.88 -3.11 12.95
CA PRO A 149 7.23 -3.53 14.32
C PRO A 149 8.73 -3.64 14.54
N GLU A 150 9.48 -4.06 13.50
CA GLU A 150 10.92 -4.26 13.51
C GLU A 150 11.73 -3.06 12.96
N LYS A 151 11.07 -1.98 12.56
CA LYS A 151 11.63 -0.80 11.88
C LYS A 151 11.65 -0.95 10.35
N HIS A 152 11.30 0.11 9.64
CA HIS A 152 11.49 0.20 8.19
C HIS A 152 12.98 0.13 7.81
N VAL A 153 13.32 -0.57 6.73
CA VAL A 153 14.72 -0.78 6.28
C VAL A 153 15.47 0.54 6.07
N ASP A 154 14.81 1.55 5.50
CA ASP A 154 15.40 2.86 5.21
C ASP A 154 15.38 3.83 6.42
N ALA A 155 14.71 3.49 7.52
CA ALA A 155 14.67 4.36 8.69
C ALA A 155 16.00 4.31 9.45
N LEU A 156 16.44 5.43 9.97
CA LEU A 156 17.68 5.53 10.75
C LEU A 156 17.58 4.67 12.02
N ASP A 157 16.49 4.81 12.74
CA ASP A 157 16.19 4.09 13.98
C ASP A 157 14.68 3.89 14.15
N ALA A 158 14.27 3.11 15.15
CA ALA A 158 12.89 2.80 15.43
C ALA A 158 12.08 4.04 15.87
N GLU A 159 12.74 5.04 16.46
CA GLU A 159 12.08 6.28 16.89
C GLU A 159 11.78 7.18 15.69
N SER A 160 12.71 7.32 14.76
CA SER A 160 12.48 8.07 13.52
C SER A 160 11.37 7.43 12.68
N ASP A 161 11.32 6.10 12.60
CA ASP A 161 10.25 5.37 11.91
C ASP A 161 8.88 5.62 12.56
N LEU A 162 8.83 5.60 13.90
CA LEU A 162 7.60 5.91 14.65
C LEU A 162 7.16 7.36 14.43
N ARG A 163 8.10 8.34 14.39
CA ARG A 163 7.78 9.74 14.04
C ARG A 163 7.20 9.85 12.63
N HIS A 164 7.75 9.12 11.66
CA HIS A 164 7.19 9.09 10.30
C HIS A 164 5.79 8.46 10.26
N LEU A 165 5.55 7.41 11.06
CA LEU A 165 4.23 6.82 11.20
C LEU A 165 3.24 7.81 11.81
N LYS A 166 3.61 8.48 12.91
CA LYS A 166 2.80 9.52 13.53
C LYS A 166 2.43 10.62 12.54
N ALA A 167 3.41 11.09 11.76
CA ALA A 167 3.16 12.12 10.76
C ALA A 167 2.16 11.67 9.67
N LYS A 168 2.15 10.38 9.29
CA LYS A 168 1.13 9.84 8.36
C LYS A 168 -0.26 9.82 8.99
N VAL A 169 -0.36 9.47 10.28
CA VAL A 169 -1.63 9.50 11.02
C VAL A 169 -2.14 10.93 11.15
N ASP A 170 -1.27 11.87 11.52
CA ASP A 170 -1.62 13.30 11.62
C ASP A 170 -2.02 13.92 10.26
N ALA A 171 -1.55 13.34 9.16
CA ALA A 171 -1.92 13.75 7.81
C ALA A 171 -3.29 13.20 7.35
N GLY A 172 -3.92 12.31 8.13
CA GLY A 172 -5.26 11.78 7.88
C GLY A 172 -5.35 10.27 7.68
N ALA A 173 -4.35 9.49 8.11
CA ALA A 173 -4.51 8.04 8.07
C ALA A 173 -5.40 7.54 9.23
N ASP A 174 -6.33 6.65 8.90
CA ASP A 174 -7.36 6.12 9.80
C ASP A 174 -6.96 4.80 10.48
N TYR A 175 -6.01 4.07 9.92
CA TYR A 175 -5.51 2.81 10.48
C TYR A 175 -4.08 2.50 10.01
N VAL A 176 -3.42 1.65 10.78
CA VAL A 176 -2.07 1.14 10.48
C VAL A 176 -2.16 -0.36 10.18
N MET A 177 -1.57 -0.79 9.07
CA MET A 177 -1.34 -2.19 8.77
C MET A 177 0.14 -2.50 8.89
N THR A 178 0.52 -3.48 9.72
CA THR A 178 1.95 -3.72 9.92
C THR A 178 2.55 -4.56 8.79
N GLN A 179 3.87 -4.40 8.58
CA GLN A 179 4.65 -5.42 7.87
C GLN A 179 4.50 -6.77 8.59
N ILE A 180 4.77 -7.85 7.87
CA ILE A 180 4.78 -9.19 8.44
C ILE A 180 5.70 -9.22 9.66
N CYS A 181 5.18 -9.70 10.79
CA CYS A 181 5.94 -9.93 12.01
C CYS A 181 5.46 -11.23 12.65
N TYR A 182 6.39 -12.09 13.04
CA TYR A 182 6.09 -13.39 13.66
C TYR A 182 6.30 -13.41 15.18
N ASP A 183 6.76 -12.29 15.73
CA ASP A 183 7.00 -12.12 17.16
C ASP A 183 5.85 -11.31 17.79
N ALA A 184 5.01 -11.99 18.57
CA ALA A 184 3.87 -11.37 19.22
C ALA A 184 4.28 -10.28 20.22
N ASP A 185 5.38 -10.46 20.95
CA ASP A 185 5.86 -9.49 21.94
C ASP A 185 6.35 -8.21 21.23
N ARG A 186 7.00 -8.33 20.07
CA ARG A 186 7.37 -7.17 19.24
C ARG A 186 6.15 -6.42 18.71
N ILE A 187 5.12 -7.14 18.27
CA ILE A 187 3.86 -6.53 17.84
C ILE A 187 3.23 -5.74 18.99
N LEU A 188 3.12 -6.34 20.16
CA LEU A 188 2.54 -5.70 21.35
C LEU A 188 3.37 -4.49 21.81
N ALA A 189 4.69 -4.63 21.82
CA ALA A 189 5.61 -3.51 22.12
C ALA A 189 5.49 -2.37 21.09
N PHE A 190 5.34 -2.69 19.80
CA PHE A 190 5.11 -1.70 18.76
C PHE A 190 3.79 -0.95 18.99
N ILE A 191 2.70 -1.67 19.30
CA ILE A 191 1.40 -1.06 19.60
C ILE A 191 1.50 -0.15 20.82
N SER A 192 2.20 -0.56 21.90
CA SER A 192 2.42 0.28 23.09
C SER A 192 3.14 1.58 22.73
N ARG A 193 4.24 1.50 21.98
CA ARG A 193 4.98 2.68 21.50
C ARG A 193 4.11 3.59 20.62
N CYS A 194 3.25 3.00 19.76
CA CYS A 194 2.29 3.79 18.99
C CYS A 194 1.37 4.60 19.90
N ARG A 195 0.81 3.98 20.94
CA ARG A 195 -0.08 4.67 21.89
C ARG A 195 0.66 5.77 22.68
N GLU A 196 1.88 5.49 23.15
CA GLU A 196 2.74 6.47 23.83
C GLU A 196 3.07 7.67 22.94
N ALA A 197 3.20 7.45 21.62
CA ALA A 197 3.41 8.51 20.63
C ALA A 197 2.11 9.23 20.20
N GLY A 198 0.96 8.90 20.78
CA GLY A 198 -0.34 9.49 20.43
C GLY A 198 -0.87 9.01 19.06
N ILE A 199 -0.56 7.78 18.69
CA ILE A 199 -1.15 7.08 17.54
C ILE A 199 -2.28 6.20 18.08
N ASP A 200 -3.52 6.71 18.04
CA ASP A 200 -4.69 6.05 18.64
C ASP A 200 -5.53 5.26 17.64
N VAL A 201 -5.22 5.38 16.35
CA VAL A 201 -5.89 4.63 15.29
C VAL A 201 -5.63 3.11 15.40
N PRO A 202 -6.53 2.26 14.87
CA PRO A 202 -6.34 0.82 14.88
C PRO A 202 -5.01 0.39 14.26
N VAL A 203 -4.33 -0.59 14.88
CA VAL A 203 -3.13 -1.24 14.34
C VAL A 203 -3.47 -2.69 14.05
N ILE A 204 -3.40 -3.07 12.79
CA ILE A 204 -3.73 -4.40 12.28
C ILE A 204 -2.43 -5.16 12.00
N PRO A 205 -2.10 -6.21 12.76
CA PRO A 205 -0.89 -6.99 12.55
C PRO A 205 -0.91 -7.76 11.23
N GLY A 206 0.19 -7.69 10.49
CA GLY A 206 0.42 -8.50 9.31
C GLY A 206 1.08 -9.83 9.68
N VAL A 207 0.45 -10.95 9.32
CA VAL A 207 1.01 -12.31 9.49
C VAL A 207 0.85 -13.07 8.18
N LYS A 208 1.88 -13.78 7.76
CA LYS A 208 1.85 -14.65 6.58
C LYS A 208 2.05 -16.10 7.00
N PRO A 209 1.12 -17.02 6.73
CA PRO A 209 1.33 -18.45 6.98
C PRO A 209 2.56 -18.96 6.22
N LEU A 210 3.43 -19.69 6.90
CA LEU A 210 4.59 -20.36 6.31
C LEU A 210 4.13 -21.68 5.70
N SER A 211 4.32 -21.84 4.40
CA SER A 211 3.89 -23.05 3.67
C SER A 211 5.04 -23.86 3.08
N THR A 212 6.26 -23.29 3.06
CA THR A 212 7.45 -23.95 2.52
C THR A 212 8.70 -23.55 3.31
N LEU A 213 9.67 -24.47 3.44
CA LEU A 213 10.96 -24.20 4.08
C LEU A 213 11.73 -23.04 3.40
N ARG A 214 11.58 -22.88 2.09
CA ARG A 214 12.20 -21.79 1.36
C ARG A 214 11.78 -20.40 1.88
N GLN A 215 10.58 -20.29 2.42
CA GLN A 215 10.08 -19.00 2.97
C GLN A 215 10.83 -18.57 4.23
N LEU A 216 11.46 -19.50 4.96
CA LEU A 216 12.29 -19.19 6.14
C LEU A 216 13.54 -18.38 5.78
N THR A 217 14.02 -18.46 4.54
CA THR A 217 15.13 -17.64 4.04
C THR A 217 14.62 -16.46 3.22
N LEU A 218 13.66 -16.70 2.33
CA LEU A 218 13.20 -15.68 1.40
C LEU A 218 12.48 -14.51 2.07
N LEU A 219 11.65 -14.76 3.09
CA LEU A 219 10.87 -13.69 3.72
C LEU A 219 11.75 -12.71 4.52
N PRO A 220 12.73 -13.15 5.35
CA PRO A 220 13.69 -12.24 5.98
C PRO A 220 14.47 -11.39 4.98
N GLU A 221 14.96 -11.98 3.90
CA GLU A 221 15.72 -11.27 2.86
C GLU A 221 14.86 -10.25 2.09
N THR A 222 13.61 -10.61 1.81
CA THR A 222 12.72 -9.77 1.00
C THR A 222 12.12 -8.62 1.79
N PHE A 223 11.74 -8.86 3.05
CA PHE A 223 10.98 -7.91 3.87
C PHE A 223 11.76 -7.33 5.04
N ALA A 224 13.04 -7.70 5.18
CA ALA A 224 13.91 -7.29 6.30
C ALA A 224 13.26 -7.58 7.67
N ILE A 225 12.68 -8.79 7.82
CA ILE A 225 12.00 -9.25 9.04
C ILE A 225 12.83 -10.33 9.72
N GLU A 226 12.63 -10.48 11.03
CA GLU A 226 13.23 -11.56 11.80
C GLU A 226 12.23 -12.71 12.01
N LEU A 227 12.73 -13.94 12.00
CA LEU A 227 11.97 -15.13 12.38
C LEU A 227 12.36 -15.57 13.78
N PRO A 228 11.40 -15.79 14.69
CA PRO A 228 11.65 -16.39 15.98
C PRO A 228 12.36 -17.74 15.85
N GLU A 229 13.19 -18.08 16.82
CA GLU A 229 13.99 -19.34 16.81
C GLU A 229 13.09 -20.58 16.72
N ALA A 230 11.91 -20.54 17.36
CA ALA A 230 10.91 -21.58 17.30
C ALA A 230 10.34 -21.87 15.89
N LEU A 231 10.51 -20.97 14.94
CA LEU A 231 10.11 -21.17 13.54
C LEU A 231 11.26 -21.62 12.64
N ARG A 232 12.50 -21.66 13.17
CA ARG A 232 13.72 -22.08 12.45
C ARG A 232 14.14 -23.51 12.78
N SER A 233 13.56 -24.09 13.86
CA SER A 233 13.83 -25.46 14.35
C SER A 233 12.87 -26.54 13.69
#